data_8afb593b277e917ac61974adc536fee9
#
_entry.id   8afb593b277e917ac61974adc536fee9
#
_cell.length_a   1.000
_cell.length_b   1.000
_cell.length_c   1.000
_cell.angle_alpha   90.00
_cell.angle_beta   90.00
_cell.angle_gamma   90.00
#
_symmetry.space_group_name_H-M   'P 1'
#
loop_
_entity.id
_entity.type
_entity.pdbx_description
1 polymer ?
#
loop_
_entity_poly.entity_id
_entity_poly.type
_entity_poly.pdbx_seq_one_letter_code
_entity_poly.pdbx_strand_id
1 'polypeptide(L)'
;MVLFMNYRRNNKRFSVAGRGEYLSTSDFIVKYYTNLDACRKFFFDMKWPTGYYCEKCGCTHYYFMKSKNCYRCAHCKHDERLFTNTIFQDNKLPLNVLLYGLFLIFTSKKGISSLELSEELKVNYKTACLLQTKARILMKNSNSKKSLDSSFYESDVAYTGAPSHNGKRGLGTDKQPFLVVLSTEQENKYPLYIKLHEVSSDSGNIIQAFFDQYVKMSNERKLNTDGKSTYNILKTRLQVINEVIDYDKEDHRLYFLN
;
A
#
# COMPACT_ATOMS: atom_id res chain seq x y z
N MET A 1 -10.50 3.47 3.31
CA MET A 1 -10.42 3.02 1.91
C MET A 1 -9.21 2.10 1.79
N VAL A 2 -9.42 0.81 1.62
CA VAL A 2 -8.35 -0.20 1.57
C VAL A 2 -8.29 -0.73 0.13
N LEU A 3 -7.32 -0.25 -0.63
CA LEU A 3 -6.94 -0.84 -1.91
C LEU A 3 -5.96 -1.98 -1.61
N PHE A 4 -6.38 -3.23 -1.75
CA PHE A 4 -5.53 -4.39 -1.57
C PHE A 4 -4.77 -4.68 -2.86
N MET A 5 -3.44 -4.64 -2.80
CA MET A 5 -2.59 -5.27 -3.80
C MET A 5 -2.31 -6.70 -3.36
N ASN A 6 -2.94 -7.67 -3.98
CA ASN A 6 -2.51 -9.06 -3.88
C ASN A 6 -1.49 -9.34 -5.00
N TYR A 7 -0.22 -9.47 -4.65
CA TYR A 7 0.84 -9.83 -5.56
C TYR A 7 0.82 -11.35 -5.82
N ARG A 8 0.54 -11.79 -7.05
CA ARG A 8 0.83 -13.15 -7.52
C ARG A 8 1.71 -13.10 -8.77
N ARG A 9 2.70 -13.98 -8.82
CA ARG A 9 3.89 -13.96 -9.69
C ARG A 9 3.69 -13.82 -11.21
N ASN A 10 2.51 -13.97 -11.79
CA ASN A 10 2.34 -14.00 -13.24
C ASN A 10 1.26 -13.12 -13.86
N ASN A 11 0.55 -12.29 -13.09
CA ASN A 11 -0.44 -11.39 -13.69
C ASN A 11 -0.52 -10.07 -12.90
N LYS A 12 -0.38 -8.94 -13.58
CA LYS A 12 -0.67 -7.59 -13.07
C LYS A 12 -2.15 -7.53 -12.70
N ARG A 13 -2.48 -7.49 -11.41
CA ARG A 13 -3.86 -7.66 -10.99
C ARG A 13 -4.24 -6.59 -9.98
N PHE A 14 -5.17 -5.73 -10.38
CA PHE A 14 -5.85 -4.78 -9.53
C PHE A 14 -7.06 -5.48 -8.92
N SER A 15 -7.08 -5.67 -7.59
CA SER A 15 -8.22 -6.23 -6.88
C SER A 15 -9.00 -5.12 -6.20
N VAL A 16 -10.27 -5.01 -6.53
CA VAL A 16 -11.21 -4.14 -5.84
C VAL A 16 -11.76 -4.90 -4.64
N ALA A 17 -11.55 -4.35 -3.44
CA ALA A 17 -12.16 -4.74 -2.16
C ALA A 17 -12.89 -6.10 -2.15
N GLY A 18 -12.16 -7.17 -1.83
CA GLY A 18 -12.76 -8.46 -1.44
C GLY A 18 -13.32 -9.34 -2.55
N ARG A 19 -13.36 -8.91 -3.80
CA ARG A 19 -13.74 -9.74 -4.94
C ARG A 19 -12.50 -9.99 -5.79
N GLY A 20 -12.08 -11.24 -5.93
CA GLY A 20 -10.88 -11.65 -6.66
C GLY A 20 -10.90 -11.43 -8.17
N GLU A 21 -11.53 -10.37 -8.65
CA GLU A 21 -11.51 -9.98 -10.06
C GLU A 21 -10.16 -9.32 -10.38
N TYR A 22 -9.45 -9.97 -11.25
CA TYR A 22 -8.18 -9.50 -11.77
C TYR A 22 -8.42 -8.84 -13.12
N LEU A 23 -8.10 -7.55 -13.21
CA LEU A 23 -8.27 -6.79 -14.43
C LEU A 23 -6.93 -6.64 -15.14
N SER A 24 -6.87 -7.01 -16.41
CA SER A 24 -5.81 -6.56 -17.29
C SER A 24 -5.97 -5.07 -17.59
N THR A 25 -4.96 -4.43 -18.17
CA THR A 25 -5.08 -3.01 -18.56
C THR A 25 -6.21 -2.81 -19.58
N SER A 26 -6.37 -3.74 -20.52
CA SER A 26 -7.45 -3.71 -21.51
C SER A 26 -8.83 -3.86 -20.86
N ASP A 27 -9.00 -4.80 -19.94
CA ASP A 27 -10.27 -5.00 -19.23
C ASP A 27 -10.60 -3.76 -18.36
N PHE A 28 -9.59 -3.16 -17.73
CA PHE A 28 -9.78 -1.93 -16.97
C PHE A 28 -10.28 -0.78 -17.84
N ILE A 29 -9.66 -0.59 -19.01
CA ILE A 29 -10.05 0.48 -19.95
C ILE A 29 -11.50 0.29 -20.38
N VAL A 30 -11.87 -0.91 -20.81
CA VAL A 30 -13.25 -1.20 -21.22
C VAL A 30 -14.25 -1.04 -20.09
N LYS A 31 -13.93 -1.52 -18.89
CA LYS A 31 -14.86 -1.53 -17.75
C LYS A 31 -15.06 -0.15 -17.11
N TYR A 32 -13.98 0.64 -16.99
CA TYR A 32 -14.01 1.87 -16.20
C TYR A 32 -13.64 3.13 -16.99
N TYR A 33 -12.63 3.07 -17.85
CA TYR A 33 -12.13 4.28 -18.51
C TYR A 33 -13.14 4.84 -19.52
N THR A 34 -13.81 3.96 -20.26
CA THR A 34 -14.85 4.34 -21.24
C THR A 34 -16.24 4.48 -20.62
N ASN A 35 -16.45 3.98 -19.39
CA ASN A 35 -17.75 3.98 -18.72
C ASN A 35 -17.71 4.82 -17.43
N LEU A 36 -18.12 6.09 -17.54
CA LEU A 36 -18.14 7.03 -16.42
C LEU A 36 -19.10 6.62 -15.29
N ASP A 37 -20.19 5.93 -15.61
CA ASP A 37 -21.15 5.48 -14.58
C ASP A 37 -20.59 4.33 -13.77
N ALA A 38 -19.89 3.39 -14.42
CA ALA A 38 -19.16 2.33 -13.73
C ALA A 38 -18.03 2.91 -12.86
N CYS A 39 -17.32 3.92 -13.36
CA CYS A 39 -16.30 4.63 -12.60
C CYS A 39 -16.87 5.36 -11.39
N ARG A 40 -18.02 6.04 -11.55
CA ARG A 40 -18.74 6.71 -10.46
C ARG A 40 -19.20 5.70 -9.41
N LYS A 41 -19.79 4.59 -9.86
CA LYS A 41 -20.22 3.50 -8.98
C LYS A 41 -19.06 2.92 -8.19
N PHE A 42 -17.89 2.73 -8.81
CA PHE A 42 -16.69 2.29 -8.12
C PHE A 42 -16.32 3.19 -6.93
N PHE A 43 -16.24 4.50 -7.13
CA PHE A 43 -15.94 5.44 -6.04
C PHE A 43 -17.08 5.56 -5.02
N PHE A 44 -18.33 5.38 -5.44
CA PHE A 44 -19.48 5.34 -4.56
C PHE A 44 -19.41 4.14 -3.61
N ASP A 45 -19.21 2.94 -4.14
CA ASP A 45 -19.10 1.70 -3.36
C ASP A 45 -17.87 1.74 -2.40
N MET A 46 -16.82 2.47 -2.78
CA MET A 46 -15.67 2.70 -1.89
C MET A 46 -15.97 3.67 -0.75
N LYS A 47 -16.74 4.72 -1.01
CA LYS A 47 -17.13 5.70 0.03
C LYS A 47 -18.17 5.11 0.97
N TRP A 48 -19.11 4.38 0.42
CA TRP A 48 -20.24 3.77 1.15
C TRP A 48 -20.31 2.25 0.91
N PRO A 49 -19.43 1.47 1.55
CA PRO A 49 -19.34 0.01 1.32
C PRO A 49 -20.63 -0.74 1.68
N THR A 50 -21.39 -0.23 2.63
CA THR A 50 -22.66 -0.81 3.10
C THR A 50 -23.89 -0.10 2.51
N GLY A 51 -23.70 0.73 1.48
CA GLY A 51 -24.71 1.61 0.91
C GLY A 51 -24.65 3.02 1.49
N TYR A 52 -25.32 3.95 0.80
CA TYR A 52 -25.29 5.36 1.18
C TYR A 52 -25.84 5.57 2.60
N TYR A 53 -25.15 6.41 3.34
CA TYR A 53 -25.67 7.01 4.58
C TYR A 53 -25.28 8.48 4.64
N CYS A 54 -26.17 9.31 5.14
CA CYS A 54 -25.93 10.73 5.30
C CYS A 54 -25.13 10.98 6.59
N GLU A 55 -23.94 11.56 6.50
CA GLU A 55 -23.12 11.88 7.68
C GLU A 55 -23.82 12.83 8.68
N LYS A 56 -24.83 13.62 8.19
CA LYS A 56 -25.51 14.62 8.99
C LYS A 56 -26.73 14.10 9.76
N CYS A 57 -27.47 13.13 9.19
CA CYS A 57 -28.73 12.67 9.80
C CYS A 57 -28.92 11.15 9.76
N GLY A 58 -27.96 10.37 9.27
CA GLY A 58 -28.01 8.92 9.20
C GLY A 58 -28.95 8.32 8.14
N CYS A 59 -29.70 9.16 7.39
CA CYS A 59 -30.64 8.69 6.37
C CYS A 59 -29.91 7.93 5.26
N THR A 60 -30.48 6.81 4.81
CA THR A 60 -29.90 5.94 3.78
C THR A 60 -30.42 6.21 2.36
N HIS A 61 -31.38 7.11 2.20
CA HIS A 61 -31.95 7.46 0.90
C HIS A 61 -31.35 8.76 0.36
N TYR A 62 -31.06 8.77 -0.94
CA TYR A 62 -30.47 9.91 -1.62
C TYR A 62 -30.99 10.10 -3.03
N TYR A 63 -30.75 11.31 -3.58
CA TYR A 63 -30.95 11.66 -4.99
C TYR A 63 -29.60 12.07 -5.58
N PHE A 64 -29.23 11.54 -6.74
CA PHE A 64 -28.04 12.00 -7.45
C PHE A 64 -28.35 13.26 -8.26
N MET A 65 -27.75 14.37 -7.90
CA MET A 65 -27.88 15.66 -8.57
C MET A 65 -26.82 15.80 -9.66
N LYS A 66 -27.18 15.49 -10.92
CA LYS A 66 -26.26 15.54 -12.08
C LYS A 66 -25.59 16.91 -12.26
N SER A 67 -26.37 18.00 -12.13
CA SER A 67 -25.87 19.38 -12.32
C SER A 67 -24.80 19.79 -11.30
N LYS A 68 -24.85 19.26 -10.09
CA LYS A 68 -23.90 19.57 -9.01
C LYS A 68 -22.89 18.45 -8.76
N ASN A 69 -23.04 17.32 -9.44
CA ASN A 69 -22.24 16.10 -9.23
C ASN A 69 -22.16 15.72 -7.74
N CYS A 70 -23.32 15.70 -7.05
CA CYS A 70 -23.40 15.40 -5.62
C CYS A 70 -24.59 14.48 -5.30
N TYR A 71 -24.52 13.86 -4.14
CA TYR A 71 -25.56 13.00 -3.57
C TYR A 71 -26.31 13.81 -2.51
N ARG A 72 -27.59 14.09 -2.76
CA ARG A 72 -28.43 14.85 -1.86
C ARG A 72 -29.22 13.92 -0.97
N CYS A 73 -29.10 14.07 0.33
CA CYS A 73 -29.91 13.33 1.29
C CYS A 73 -31.40 13.59 1.08
N ALA A 74 -32.20 12.53 1.05
CA ALA A 74 -33.67 12.64 0.88
C ALA A 74 -34.33 13.36 2.06
N HIS A 75 -33.81 13.19 3.27
CA HIS A 75 -34.37 13.73 4.50
C HIS A 75 -33.88 15.18 4.76
N CYS A 76 -32.59 15.37 5.08
CA CYS A 76 -32.07 16.66 5.53
C CYS A 76 -31.55 17.57 4.40
N LYS A 77 -31.65 17.13 3.13
CA LYS A 77 -31.21 17.88 1.94
C LYS A 77 -29.70 18.20 1.93
N HIS A 78 -28.90 17.58 2.79
CA HIS A 78 -27.47 17.72 2.79
C HIS A 78 -26.87 17.22 1.46
N ASP A 79 -26.02 18.04 0.82
CA ASP A 79 -25.33 17.71 -0.42
C ASP A 79 -23.93 17.16 -0.10
N GLU A 80 -23.63 15.96 -0.55
CA GLU A 80 -22.35 15.32 -0.33
C GLU A 80 -21.73 14.86 -1.65
N ARG A 81 -20.44 15.15 -1.86
CA ARG A 81 -19.68 14.70 -3.02
C ARG A 81 -18.89 13.44 -2.72
N LEU A 82 -18.52 12.69 -3.75
CA LEU A 82 -17.75 11.44 -3.63
C LEU A 82 -16.47 11.63 -2.80
N PHE A 83 -15.78 12.73 -2.98
CA PHE A 83 -14.46 12.96 -2.37
C PHE A 83 -14.48 13.89 -1.16
N THR A 84 -15.65 14.33 -0.69
CA THR A 84 -15.76 15.10 0.56
C THR A 84 -15.15 14.30 1.71
N ASN A 85 -14.32 14.97 2.53
CA ASN A 85 -13.57 14.37 3.65
C ASN A 85 -12.61 13.24 3.24
N THR A 86 -12.11 13.27 2.00
CA THR A 86 -11.10 12.33 1.52
C THR A 86 -9.85 13.06 1.02
N ILE A 87 -8.76 12.32 0.83
CA ILE A 87 -7.51 12.87 0.25
C ILE A 87 -7.71 13.42 -1.17
N PHE A 88 -8.77 13.01 -1.87
CA PHE A 88 -9.14 13.50 -3.20
C PHE A 88 -10.17 14.62 -3.16
N GLN A 89 -10.47 15.18 -1.97
CA GLN A 89 -11.26 16.40 -1.89
C GLN A 89 -10.67 17.45 -2.84
N ASP A 90 -11.53 18.22 -3.49
CA ASP A 90 -11.18 19.23 -4.49
C ASP A 90 -10.46 18.70 -5.75
N ASN A 91 -10.59 17.38 -6.01
CA ASN A 91 -10.08 16.80 -7.25
C ASN A 91 -10.79 17.43 -8.47
N LYS A 92 -9.98 17.91 -9.42
CA LYS A 92 -10.44 18.50 -10.69
C LYS A 92 -10.32 17.54 -11.88
N LEU A 93 -9.64 16.38 -11.69
CA LEU A 93 -9.53 15.39 -12.75
C LEU A 93 -10.88 14.71 -12.99
N PRO A 94 -11.19 14.36 -14.25
CA PRO A 94 -12.29 13.46 -14.56
C PRO A 94 -12.14 12.14 -13.80
N LEU A 95 -13.26 11.54 -13.38
CA LEU A 95 -13.25 10.33 -12.53
C LEU A 95 -12.50 9.16 -13.18
N ASN A 96 -12.67 8.98 -14.49
CA ASN A 96 -11.99 7.93 -15.24
C ASN A 96 -10.47 8.17 -15.33
N VAL A 97 -10.03 9.41 -15.54
CA VAL A 97 -8.60 9.76 -15.56
C VAL A 97 -7.97 9.56 -14.17
N LEU A 98 -8.68 9.99 -13.12
CA LEU A 98 -8.24 9.76 -11.73
C LEU A 98 -8.10 8.28 -11.44
N LEU A 99 -9.12 7.48 -11.77
CA LEU A 99 -9.11 6.04 -11.51
C LEU A 99 -8.04 5.32 -12.33
N TYR A 100 -7.84 5.72 -13.60
CA TYR A 100 -6.80 5.15 -14.46
C TYR A 100 -5.40 5.48 -13.94
N GLY A 101 -5.17 6.71 -13.51
CA GLY A 101 -3.89 7.09 -12.90
C GLY A 101 -3.58 6.30 -11.63
N LEU A 102 -4.56 6.08 -10.77
CA LEU A 102 -4.42 5.22 -9.59
C LEU A 102 -4.14 3.76 -9.99
N PHE A 103 -4.84 3.26 -11.01
CA PHE A 103 -4.60 1.92 -11.56
C PHE A 103 -3.15 1.76 -12.03
N LEU A 104 -2.63 2.69 -12.82
CA LEU A 104 -1.24 2.65 -13.29
C LEU A 104 -0.24 2.68 -12.15
N ILE A 105 -0.42 3.58 -11.17
CA ILE A 105 0.48 3.69 -10.00
C ILE A 105 0.51 2.39 -9.19
N PHE A 106 -0.65 1.76 -8.97
CA PHE A 106 -0.76 0.58 -8.11
C PHE A 106 -0.39 -0.73 -8.81
N THR A 107 -0.44 -0.80 -10.15
CA THR A 107 -0.15 -2.03 -10.90
C THR A 107 1.24 -2.07 -11.51
N SER A 108 1.94 -0.95 -11.58
CA SER A 108 3.29 -0.88 -12.12
C SER A 108 4.29 -1.56 -11.20
N LYS A 109 4.95 -2.64 -11.68
CA LYS A 109 5.94 -3.42 -10.91
C LYS A 109 7.18 -2.61 -10.52
N LYS A 110 7.65 -1.74 -11.42
CA LYS A 110 8.84 -0.90 -11.23
C LYS A 110 8.49 0.51 -10.76
N GLY A 111 7.21 0.75 -10.48
CA GLY A 111 6.67 2.09 -10.32
C GLY A 111 6.48 2.78 -11.68
N ILE A 112 5.94 3.99 -11.65
CA ILE A 112 5.77 4.85 -12.82
C ILE A 112 6.32 6.24 -12.44
N SER A 113 7.10 6.85 -13.32
CA SER A 113 7.60 8.21 -13.08
C SER A 113 6.47 9.24 -13.21
N SER A 114 6.62 10.40 -12.57
CA SER A 114 5.62 11.48 -12.73
C SER A 114 5.55 12.01 -14.15
N LEU A 115 6.66 11.95 -14.89
CA LEU A 115 6.70 12.36 -16.28
C LEU A 115 5.89 11.38 -17.14
N GLU A 116 6.21 10.09 -17.08
CA GLU A 116 5.49 9.04 -17.79
C GLU A 116 3.98 9.04 -17.43
N LEU A 117 3.65 9.23 -16.15
CA LEU A 117 2.26 9.34 -15.72
C LEU A 117 1.55 10.55 -16.31
N SER A 118 2.25 11.70 -16.44
CA SER A 118 1.69 12.92 -17.04
C SER A 118 1.40 12.75 -18.53
N GLU A 119 2.28 12.08 -19.26
CA GLU A 119 2.14 11.76 -20.68
C GLU A 119 0.99 10.77 -20.91
N GLU A 120 0.94 9.69 -20.13
CA GLU A 120 -0.09 8.66 -20.24
C GLU A 120 -1.50 9.20 -19.95
N LEU A 121 -1.64 10.03 -18.90
CA LEU A 121 -2.92 10.65 -18.53
C LEU A 121 -3.26 11.92 -19.31
N LYS A 122 -2.32 12.45 -20.12
CA LYS A 122 -2.43 13.75 -20.79
C LYS A 122 -2.77 14.89 -19.83
N VAL A 123 -2.09 14.94 -18.70
CA VAL A 123 -2.25 15.97 -17.67
C VAL A 123 -0.95 16.73 -17.44
N ASN A 124 -1.03 17.88 -16.79
CA ASN A 124 0.18 18.63 -16.42
C ASN A 124 1.04 17.82 -15.44
N TYR A 125 2.36 17.91 -15.58
CA TYR A 125 3.35 17.23 -14.72
C TYR A 125 3.09 17.46 -13.22
N LYS A 126 2.77 18.69 -12.80
CA LYS A 126 2.43 19.00 -11.39
C LYS A 126 1.21 18.21 -10.90
N THR A 127 0.23 18.00 -11.79
CA THR A 127 -0.98 17.19 -11.48
C THR A 127 -0.62 15.72 -11.29
N ALA A 128 0.26 15.17 -12.13
CA ALA A 128 0.75 13.80 -12.01
C ALA A 128 1.56 13.62 -10.71
N CYS A 129 2.44 14.56 -10.36
CA CYS A 129 3.17 14.56 -9.09
C CYS A 129 2.22 14.56 -7.87
N LEU A 130 1.19 15.42 -7.90
CA LEU A 130 0.20 15.50 -6.84
C LEU A 130 -0.60 14.19 -6.70
N LEU A 131 -0.99 13.58 -7.82
CA LEU A 131 -1.68 12.31 -7.84
C LEU A 131 -0.82 11.18 -7.23
N GLN A 132 0.45 11.11 -7.62
CA GLN A 132 1.39 10.14 -7.03
C GLN A 132 1.58 10.36 -5.52
N THR A 133 1.71 11.61 -5.08
CA THR A 133 1.83 11.94 -3.65
C THR A 133 0.60 11.48 -2.88
N LYS A 134 -0.61 11.77 -3.39
CA LYS A 134 -1.86 11.32 -2.79
C LYS A 134 -1.95 9.77 -2.77
N ALA A 135 -1.53 9.10 -3.84
CA ALA A 135 -1.50 7.63 -3.88
C ALA A 135 -0.53 7.05 -2.84
N ARG A 136 0.67 7.62 -2.68
CA ARG A 136 1.64 7.21 -1.65
C ARG A 136 1.11 7.40 -0.22
N ILE A 137 0.40 8.50 0.04
CA ILE A 137 -0.27 8.71 1.34
C ILE A 137 -1.34 7.66 1.59
N LEU A 138 -2.13 7.29 0.58
CA LEU A 138 -3.10 6.18 0.70
C LEU A 138 -2.41 4.85 1.02
N MET A 139 -1.31 4.53 0.33
CA MET A 139 -0.52 3.33 0.61
C MET A 139 0.00 3.33 2.06
N LYS A 140 0.59 4.45 2.52
CA LYS A 140 1.08 4.62 3.89
C LYS A 140 -0.04 4.42 4.92
N ASN A 141 -1.19 5.06 4.73
CA ASN A 141 -2.33 4.97 5.64
C ASN A 141 -2.95 3.55 5.65
N SER A 142 -2.96 2.87 4.52
CA SER A 142 -3.42 1.47 4.45
C SER A 142 -2.44 0.54 5.17
N ASN A 143 -1.15 0.73 4.95
CA ASN A 143 -0.10 -0.06 5.57
C ASN A 143 -0.06 0.13 7.09
N SER A 144 -0.21 1.37 7.60
CA SER A 144 -0.17 1.66 9.04
C SER A 144 -1.26 0.96 9.84
N LYS A 145 -2.44 0.78 9.25
CA LYS A 145 -3.60 0.16 9.92
C LYS A 145 -3.55 -1.36 9.99
N LYS A 146 -2.64 -2.00 9.25
CA LYS A 146 -2.62 -3.45 9.12
C LYS A 146 -1.61 -4.05 10.08
N SER A 147 -2.05 -5.02 10.87
CA SER A 147 -1.20 -5.91 11.64
C SER A 147 -0.79 -7.11 10.77
N LEU A 148 0.45 -7.57 10.90
CA LEU A 148 0.94 -8.77 10.28
C LEU A 148 0.58 -9.98 11.16
N ASP A 149 -0.18 -10.90 10.58
CA ASP A 149 -0.64 -12.13 11.25
C ASP A 149 -0.33 -13.32 10.33
N SER A 150 0.81 -13.98 10.56
CA SER A 150 1.30 -15.06 9.70
C SER A 150 2.16 -16.01 10.50
N SER A 151 2.45 -17.18 9.94
CA SER A 151 3.33 -18.19 10.56
C SER A 151 4.81 -17.88 10.34
N PHE A 152 5.15 -17.18 9.25
CA PHE A 152 6.52 -16.86 8.88
C PHE A 152 6.68 -15.38 8.58
N TYR A 153 7.80 -14.84 9.01
CA TYR A 153 8.22 -13.47 8.74
C TYR A 153 9.65 -13.45 8.21
N GLU A 154 9.94 -12.49 7.36
CA GLU A 154 11.29 -12.10 7.00
C GLU A 154 11.47 -10.63 7.35
N SER A 155 12.61 -10.25 7.89
CA SER A 155 12.89 -8.87 8.27
C SER A 155 14.30 -8.47 7.91
N ASP A 156 14.43 -7.27 7.36
CA ASP A 156 15.70 -6.64 7.05
C ASP A 156 15.61 -5.12 7.27
N VAL A 157 16.77 -4.47 7.43
CA VAL A 157 16.90 -3.02 7.52
C VAL A 157 17.55 -2.50 6.24
N ALA A 158 16.77 -1.80 5.45
CA ALA A 158 17.24 -1.17 4.24
C ALA A 158 17.49 0.34 4.46
N TYR A 159 18.29 0.95 3.57
CA TYR A 159 18.66 2.36 3.66
C TYR A 159 18.28 3.09 2.38
N THR A 160 17.62 4.24 2.51
CA THR A 160 17.19 5.07 1.37
C THR A 160 17.78 6.47 1.46
N GLY A 161 17.98 7.11 0.31
CA GLY A 161 18.52 8.45 0.20
C GLY A 161 19.49 8.60 -0.96
N ALA A 162 20.02 9.80 -1.14
CA ALA A 162 21.08 10.11 -2.10
C ALA A 162 22.36 9.29 -1.80
N PRO A 163 23.28 9.17 -2.75
CA PRO A 163 24.60 8.60 -2.47
C PRO A 163 25.23 9.25 -1.25
N SER A 164 25.80 8.44 -0.35
CA SER A 164 26.45 8.93 0.86
C SER A 164 27.71 9.72 0.52
N HIS A 165 27.85 10.93 1.07
CA HIS A 165 29.04 11.76 0.89
C HIS A 165 30.28 11.18 1.57
N ASN A 166 30.09 10.36 2.61
CA ASN A 166 31.19 9.71 3.34
C ASN A 166 31.62 8.35 2.75
N GLY A 167 31.01 7.92 1.61
CA GLY A 167 31.32 6.67 0.92
C GLY A 167 30.93 5.39 1.65
N LYS A 168 30.37 5.48 2.87
CA LYS A 168 29.95 4.32 3.65
C LYS A 168 28.64 3.73 3.12
N ARG A 169 28.56 2.40 3.11
CA ARG A 169 27.35 1.64 2.78
C ARG A 169 26.82 0.98 4.05
N GLY A 170 25.49 0.88 4.18
CA GLY A 170 24.85 0.24 5.33
C GLY A 170 24.99 1.02 6.62
N LEU A 171 25.36 0.37 7.70
CA LEU A 171 25.54 0.93 9.03
C LEU A 171 26.56 2.10 9.03
N GLY A 172 26.19 3.21 9.65
CA GLY A 172 27.05 4.42 9.72
C GLY A 172 27.00 5.30 8.46
N THR A 173 26.09 5.02 7.52
CA THR A 173 25.72 5.94 6.43
C THR A 173 24.83 7.07 6.95
N ASP A 174 24.83 8.20 6.25
CA ASP A 174 23.91 9.33 6.45
C ASP A 174 22.51 9.12 5.80
N LYS A 175 22.28 7.92 5.25
CA LYS A 175 20.99 7.54 4.66
C LYS A 175 19.97 7.19 5.75
N GLN A 176 18.69 7.45 5.42
CA GLN A 176 17.58 7.11 6.30
C GLN A 176 17.35 5.59 6.33
N PRO A 177 17.45 4.94 7.50
CA PRO A 177 17.11 3.53 7.65
C PRO A 177 15.59 3.33 7.69
N PHE A 178 15.14 2.21 7.14
CA PHE A 178 13.76 1.73 7.28
C PHE A 178 13.72 0.22 7.44
N LEU A 179 12.86 -0.21 8.34
CA LEU A 179 12.62 -1.62 8.60
C LEU A 179 11.62 -2.16 7.57
N VAL A 180 11.98 -3.27 6.94
CA VAL A 180 11.12 -4.03 6.02
C VAL A 180 10.75 -5.33 6.73
N VAL A 181 9.46 -5.62 6.81
CA VAL A 181 8.97 -6.91 7.31
C VAL A 181 7.99 -7.51 6.31
N LEU A 182 8.30 -8.70 5.87
CA LEU A 182 7.44 -9.53 5.04
C LEU A 182 6.70 -10.55 5.90
N SER A 183 5.49 -10.87 5.53
CA SER A 183 4.75 -12.01 6.07
C SER A 183 4.45 -13.01 4.97
N THR A 184 4.62 -14.31 5.27
CA THR A 184 4.32 -15.42 4.36
C THR A 184 3.53 -16.49 5.12
N GLU A 185 2.67 -17.26 4.44
CA GLU A 185 1.94 -18.37 5.09
C GLU A 185 2.83 -19.59 5.32
N GLN A 186 3.81 -19.78 4.46
CA GLN A 186 4.74 -20.91 4.50
C GLN A 186 6.14 -20.42 4.16
N GLU A 187 7.14 -21.14 4.66
CA GLU A 187 8.53 -20.91 4.33
C GLU A 187 8.73 -20.94 2.81
N ASN A 188 9.48 -19.97 2.27
CA ASN A 188 9.81 -19.86 0.84
C ASN A 188 8.60 -19.71 -0.10
N LYS A 189 7.45 -19.26 0.40
CA LYS A 189 6.28 -18.92 -0.44
C LYS A 189 6.14 -17.41 -0.60
N TYR A 190 5.28 -17.05 -1.57
CA TYR A 190 5.01 -15.65 -1.90
C TYR A 190 4.63 -14.81 -0.71
N PRO A 191 5.15 -13.60 -0.61
CA PRO A 191 4.78 -12.68 0.45
C PRO A 191 3.28 -12.36 0.37
N LEU A 192 2.62 -12.40 1.52
CA LEU A 192 1.23 -11.98 1.68
C LEU A 192 1.15 -10.47 1.87
N TYR A 193 2.02 -9.95 2.75
CA TYR A 193 2.06 -8.55 3.09
C TYR A 193 3.47 -8.08 3.32
N ILE A 194 3.71 -6.84 2.94
CA ILE A 194 4.92 -6.06 3.24
C ILE A 194 4.56 -4.94 4.22
N LYS A 195 5.37 -4.76 5.25
CA LYS A 195 5.32 -3.61 6.14
C LYS A 195 6.63 -2.85 6.03
N LEU A 196 6.52 -1.56 5.73
CA LEU A 196 7.66 -0.64 5.69
C LEU A 196 7.48 0.37 6.82
N HIS A 197 8.52 0.59 7.61
CA HIS A 197 8.50 1.54 8.70
C HIS A 197 9.82 2.31 8.76
N GLU A 198 9.73 3.62 8.75
CA GLU A 198 10.88 4.49 8.94
C GLU A 198 11.34 4.38 10.39
N VAL A 199 12.63 4.13 10.58
CA VAL A 199 13.23 3.98 11.91
C VAL A 199 14.37 4.97 12.08
N SER A 200 14.63 5.43 13.30
CA SER A 200 15.73 6.34 13.60
C SER A 200 17.09 5.62 13.63
N SER A 201 17.06 4.33 13.95
CA SER A 201 18.23 3.44 13.93
C SER A 201 17.77 1.98 13.87
N ASP A 202 18.70 1.06 13.64
CA ASP A 202 18.47 -0.39 13.68
C ASP A 202 18.70 -1.00 15.08
N SER A 203 18.49 -0.23 16.14
CA SER A 203 18.62 -0.71 17.53
C SER A 203 17.53 -1.72 17.89
N GLY A 204 17.87 -2.71 18.73
CA GLY A 204 16.94 -3.76 19.15
C GLY A 204 15.64 -3.23 19.77
N ASN A 205 15.71 -2.15 20.56
CA ASN A 205 14.53 -1.55 21.18
C ASN A 205 13.53 -0.98 20.15
N ILE A 206 14.02 -0.37 19.07
CA ILE A 206 13.18 0.16 17.99
C ILE A 206 12.55 -0.98 17.21
N ILE A 207 13.33 -2.02 16.91
CA ILE A 207 12.83 -3.23 16.27
C ILE A 207 11.75 -3.88 17.13
N GLN A 208 11.99 -4.03 18.43
CA GLN A 208 10.99 -4.60 19.36
C GLN A 208 9.70 -3.76 19.37
N ALA A 209 9.78 -2.46 19.51
CA ALA A 209 8.61 -1.58 19.51
C ALA A 209 7.79 -1.71 18.23
N PHE A 210 8.45 -1.85 17.07
CA PHE A 210 7.78 -2.11 15.80
C PHE A 210 7.05 -3.47 15.81
N PHE A 211 7.71 -4.53 16.25
CA PHE A 211 7.12 -5.86 16.30
C PHE A 211 5.95 -5.92 17.28
N ASP A 212 6.05 -5.26 18.44
CA ASP A 212 4.96 -5.16 19.42
C ASP A 212 3.72 -4.49 18.85
N GLN A 213 3.92 -3.47 18.00
CA GLN A 213 2.83 -2.69 17.44
C GLN A 213 2.18 -3.36 16.23
N TYR A 214 2.96 -4.03 15.38
CA TYR A 214 2.50 -4.40 14.04
C TYR A 214 2.51 -5.90 13.75
N VAL A 215 3.17 -6.71 14.57
CA VAL A 215 3.34 -8.13 14.33
C VAL A 215 2.72 -8.93 15.45
N LYS A 216 1.83 -9.86 15.12
CA LYS A 216 1.37 -10.83 16.12
C LYS A 216 2.48 -11.83 16.37
N MET A 217 3.06 -11.77 17.56
CA MET A 217 4.16 -12.64 17.97
C MET A 217 3.65 -13.87 18.74
N SER A 218 4.26 -15.02 18.49
CA SER A 218 4.05 -16.28 19.20
C SER A 218 5.30 -17.14 19.04
N ASN A 219 5.64 -17.95 20.03
CA ASN A 219 6.79 -18.87 20.00
C ASN A 219 6.69 -19.95 18.90
N GLU A 220 5.53 -20.11 18.27
CA GLU A 220 5.33 -21.02 17.15
C GLU A 220 5.65 -20.36 15.79
N ARG A 221 5.84 -19.05 15.77
CA ARG A 221 6.07 -18.28 14.54
C ARG A 221 7.56 -18.06 14.33
N LYS A 222 7.97 -18.18 13.07
CA LYS A 222 9.37 -18.05 12.67
C LYS A 222 9.65 -16.67 12.09
N LEU A 223 10.83 -16.13 12.41
CA LEU A 223 11.36 -14.90 11.85
C LEU A 223 12.75 -15.16 11.27
N ASN A 224 12.89 -15.03 9.95
CA ASN A 224 14.17 -15.10 9.27
C ASN A 224 14.80 -13.69 9.16
N THR A 225 16.07 -13.57 9.48
CA THR A 225 16.83 -12.30 9.44
C THR A 225 18.23 -12.51 8.89
N ASP A 226 18.90 -11.41 8.55
CA ASP A 226 20.28 -11.37 8.05
C ASP A 226 21.38 -11.68 9.10
N GLY A 227 20.98 -12.20 10.27
CA GLY A 227 21.93 -12.56 11.34
C GLY A 227 22.35 -11.41 12.25
N LYS A 228 21.80 -10.20 12.10
CA LYS A 228 22.10 -9.10 13.01
C LYS A 228 21.67 -9.41 14.44
N SER A 229 22.55 -9.15 15.41
CA SER A 229 22.30 -9.37 16.83
C SER A 229 21.13 -8.54 17.40
N THR A 230 20.74 -7.47 16.73
CA THR A 230 19.62 -6.59 17.13
C THR A 230 18.29 -7.33 17.17
N TYR A 231 18.11 -8.39 16.38
CA TYR A 231 16.91 -9.25 16.43
C TYR A 231 16.86 -10.23 17.58
N ASN A 232 17.99 -10.44 18.32
CA ASN A 232 18.02 -11.37 19.45
C ASN A 232 17.01 -11.01 20.55
N ILE A 233 16.62 -9.75 20.68
CA ILE A 233 15.60 -9.28 21.63
C ILE A 233 14.23 -9.94 21.38
N LEU A 234 13.97 -10.44 20.19
CA LEU A 234 12.70 -11.08 19.82
C LEU A 234 12.68 -12.60 20.10
N LYS A 235 13.83 -13.21 20.45
CA LYS A 235 13.95 -14.67 20.65
C LYS A 235 13.06 -15.24 21.75
N THR A 236 12.64 -14.40 22.69
CA THR A 236 11.72 -14.80 23.77
C THR A 236 10.27 -14.94 23.30
N ARG A 237 9.93 -14.39 22.14
CA ARG A 237 8.55 -14.28 21.64
C ARG A 237 8.34 -14.81 20.23
N LEU A 238 9.44 -15.06 19.50
CA LEU A 238 9.46 -15.60 18.15
C LEU A 238 10.61 -16.60 18.02
N GLN A 239 10.47 -17.60 17.17
CA GLN A 239 11.60 -18.44 16.75
C GLN A 239 12.43 -17.63 15.74
N VAL A 240 13.42 -16.89 16.24
CA VAL A 240 14.32 -16.08 15.41
C VAL A 240 15.41 -16.97 14.83
N ILE A 241 15.44 -17.09 13.52
CA ILE A 241 16.45 -17.77 12.74
C ILE A 241 17.35 -16.68 12.16
N ASN A 242 18.52 -16.50 12.78
CA ASN A 242 19.55 -15.58 12.27
C ASN A 242 20.41 -16.35 11.28
N GLU A 243 20.28 -16.04 10.00
CA GLU A 243 21.08 -16.66 8.96
C GLU A 243 22.07 -15.64 8.40
N VAL A 244 23.34 -15.93 8.62
CA VAL A 244 24.43 -15.22 7.91
C VAL A 244 24.44 -15.75 6.48
N ILE A 245 24.12 -14.91 5.53
CA ILE A 245 24.19 -15.26 4.10
C ILE A 245 25.67 -15.36 3.73
N ASP A 246 26.11 -16.56 3.46
CA ASP A 246 27.41 -16.80 2.85
C ASP A 246 27.24 -16.61 1.33
N TYR A 247 27.69 -15.46 0.83
CA TYR A 247 27.56 -15.10 -0.59
C TYR A 247 28.31 -16.06 -1.53
N ASP A 248 29.22 -16.87 -0.99
CA ASP A 248 29.96 -17.88 -1.76
C ASP A 248 29.15 -19.20 -1.92
N LYS A 249 28.05 -19.34 -1.22
CA LYS A 249 27.10 -20.44 -1.37
C LYS A 249 25.80 -19.94 -1.96
N GLU A 250 25.37 -20.53 -3.06
CA GLU A 250 24.12 -20.16 -3.80
C GLU A 250 22.81 -20.30 -2.99
N ASP A 251 22.87 -20.59 -1.70
CA ASP A 251 21.69 -20.82 -0.85
C ASP A 251 21.21 -19.52 -0.19
N HIS A 252 20.49 -18.71 -0.94
CA HIS A 252 19.89 -17.47 -0.46
C HIS A 252 18.54 -17.76 0.22
N ARG A 253 18.51 -17.76 1.55
CA ARG A 253 17.29 -18.07 2.34
C ARG A 253 16.37 -16.89 2.62
N LEU A 254 16.82 -15.66 2.41
CA LEU A 254 15.93 -14.47 2.35
C LEU A 254 15.48 -14.26 0.90
N TYR A 255 14.52 -15.07 0.46
CA TYR A 255 14.11 -15.13 -0.96
C TYR A 255 13.43 -13.88 -1.48
N PHE A 256 12.93 -13.01 -0.61
CA PHE A 256 12.10 -11.89 -0.99
C PHE A 256 12.72 -10.53 -0.64
N LEU A 257 13.70 -10.48 0.24
CA LEU A 257 14.32 -9.25 0.71
C LEU A 257 15.69 -8.97 0.06
N ASN A 258 16.25 -9.94 -0.68
CA ASN A 258 17.50 -9.80 -1.44
C ASN A 258 17.29 -9.59 -2.94
#